data_de130e5ecf7e7cd5bf2ef289c3599abc
#
_entry.id   de130e5ecf7e7cd5bf2ef289c3599abc
#
_cell.length_a   1.000
_cell.length_b   1.000
_cell.length_c   1.000
_cell.angle_alpha   90.00
_cell.angle_beta   90.00
_cell.angle_gamma   90.00
#
_symmetry.space_group_name_H-M   'P 1'
#
loop_
_entity.id
_entity.type
_entity.pdbx_description
1 polymer ?
#
loop_
_entity_poly.entity_id
_entity_poly.type
_entity_poly.pdbx_seq_one_letter_code
_entity_poly.pdbx_strand_id
1 'polypeptide(L)'
;DRLGRDIFSRIVYGAQTSLFIGLGAVACAIIFGSVLGATAATSEKWGNEIIMRLMDILMAFPGIALAAVLLATFGNSVPVIIITIAVVYTPQLARVVRANVVSQWDEDYVRAERVIGGSRTYILLKHVVRNTAAPVLVFATVMVADAIVFEASLSFLGAGVQPPHPSWGNILSEGRNIVLNGPWWATTF
;
A
#
# COMPACT_ATOMS: atom_id res chain seq x y z
N ASP A 1 -8.60 27.27 12.83
CA ASP A 1 -9.87 26.66 12.46
C ASP A 1 -11.04 27.24 13.31
N ARG A 2 -12.25 26.73 13.15
CA ARG A 2 -13.45 27.20 13.91
C ARG A 2 -13.35 26.95 15.42
N LEU A 3 -12.48 26.05 15.85
CA LEU A 3 -12.25 25.71 17.26
C LEU A 3 -11.08 26.51 17.86
N GLY A 4 -10.52 27.48 17.13
CA GLY A 4 -9.37 28.28 17.57
C GLY A 4 -8.04 27.54 17.53
N ARG A 5 -7.96 26.37 16.87
CA ARG A 5 -6.72 25.60 16.75
C ARG A 5 -5.86 26.15 15.59
N ASP A 6 -4.54 26.18 15.79
CA ASP A 6 -3.61 26.61 14.75
C ASP A 6 -3.55 25.59 13.59
N ILE A 7 -3.87 26.06 12.36
CA ILE A 7 -3.92 25.22 11.18
C ILE A 7 -2.52 24.75 10.77
N PHE A 8 -1.52 25.65 10.85
CA PHE A 8 -0.16 25.31 10.46
C PHE A 8 0.42 24.18 11.31
N SER A 9 0.28 24.28 12.62
CA SER A 9 0.69 23.23 13.55
C SER A 9 -0.01 21.90 13.22
N ARG A 10 -1.31 21.93 12.91
CA ARG A 10 -2.06 20.73 12.53
C ARG A 10 -1.57 20.11 11.22
N ILE A 11 -1.19 20.90 10.23
CA ILE A 11 -0.62 20.40 8.95
C ILE A 11 0.69 19.68 9.22
N VAL A 12 1.58 20.26 10.05
CA VAL A 12 2.87 19.65 10.39
C VAL A 12 2.70 18.35 11.17
N TYR A 13 1.84 18.34 12.20
CA TYR A 13 1.54 17.11 12.95
C TYR A 13 0.77 16.09 12.12
N GLY A 14 -0.16 16.55 11.27
CA GLY A 14 -0.91 15.69 10.36
C GLY A 14 -0.01 14.99 9.34
N ALA A 15 1.08 15.64 8.92
CA ALA A 15 2.09 15.03 8.05
C ALA A 15 2.69 13.76 8.67
N GLN A 16 3.01 13.78 9.97
CA GLN A 16 3.56 12.61 10.66
C GLN A 16 2.59 11.43 10.60
N THR A 17 1.31 11.68 10.86
CA THR A 17 0.27 10.63 10.83
C THR A 17 0.07 10.08 9.42
N SER A 18 -0.11 10.96 8.42
CA SER A 18 -0.35 10.54 7.03
C SER A 18 0.86 9.83 6.43
N LEU A 19 2.09 10.31 6.68
CA LEU A 19 3.32 9.64 6.26
C LEU A 19 3.51 8.30 6.95
N PHE A 20 3.26 8.21 8.25
CA PHE A 20 3.37 6.95 9.00
C PHE A 20 2.40 5.89 8.46
N ILE A 21 1.15 6.29 8.17
CA ILE A 21 0.15 5.38 7.60
C ILE A 21 0.56 4.96 6.19
N GLY A 22 0.92 5.91 5.31
CA GLY A 22 1.30 5.61 3.93
C GLY A 22 2.53 4.70 3.83
N LEU A 23 3.60 5.03 4.56
CA LEU A 23 4.82 4.22 4.62
C LEU A 23 4.55 2.85 5.25
N GLY A 24 3.82 2.80 6.36
CA GLY A 24 3.47 1.55 7.04
C GLY A 24 2.62 0.63 6.16
N ALA A 25 1.63 1.17 5.46
CA ALA A 25 0.79 0.42 4.56
C ALA A 25 1.58 -0.18 3.39
N VAL A 26 2.44 0.62 2.75
CA VAL A 26 3.29 0.14 1.64
C VAL A 26 4.33 -0.85 2.14
N ALA A 27 4.94 -0.63 3.31
CA ALA A 27 5.86 -1.61 3.89
C ALA A 27 5.19 -2.98 4.13
N CYS A 28 3.97 -2.99 4.67
CA CYS A 28 3.18 -4.21 4.80
C CYS A 28 2.85 -4.82 3.43
N ALA A 29 2.43 -4.00 2.46
CA ALA A 29 2.15 -4.46 1.11
C ALA A 29 3.40 -5.06 0.43
N ILE A 30 4.60 -4.47 0.63
CA ILE A 30 5.87 -5.02 0.15
C ILE A 30 6.10 -6.42 0.74
N ILE A 31 5.91 -6.59 2.04
CA ILE A 31 6.13 -7.89 2.69
C ILE A 31 5.16 -8.94 2.11
N PHE A 32 3.86 -8.68 2.17
CA PHE A 32 2.85 -9.64 1.72
C PHE A 32 2.88 -9.83 0.20
N GLY A 33 2.99 -8.74 -0.56
CA GLY A 33 3.04 -8.77 -2.02
C GLY A 33 4.29 -9.48 -2.54
N SER A 34 5.46 -9.28 -1.90
CA SER A 34 6.69 -9.96 -2.29
C SER A 34 6.62 -11.46 -2.00
N VAL A 35 6.11 -11.86 -0.85
CA VAL A 35 5.94 -13.29 -0.52
C VAL A 35 4.96 -13.93 -1.49
N LEU A 36 3.78 -13.33 -1.70
CA LEU A 36 2.76 -13.87 -2.60
C LEU A 36 3.20 -13.87 -4.07
N GLY A 37 3.83 -12.78 -4.54
CA GLY A 37 4.32 -12.67 -5.91
C GLY A 37 5.47 -13.64 -6.21
N ALA A 38 6.43 -13.75 -5.30
CA ALA A 38 7.56 -14.67 -5.46
C ALA A 38 7.12 -16.13 -5.37
N THR A 39 6.22 -16.48 -4.44
CA THR A 39 5.66 -17.84 -4.36
C THR A 39 4.84 -18.18 -5.60
N ALA A 40 4.02 -17.26 -6.10
CA ALA A 40 3.28 -17.47 -7.35
C ALA A 40 4.22 -17.71 -8.54
N ALA A 41 5.30 -16.92 -8.66
CA ALA A 41 6.27 -17.04 -9.75
C ALA A 41 7.03 -18.37 -9.73
N THR A 42 7.30 -18.91 -8.54
CA THR A 42 8.10 -20.13 -8.37
C THR A 42 7.27 -21.40 -8.18
N SER A 43 5.96 -21.27 -7.99
CA SER A 43 5.04 -22.40 -7.86
C SER A 43 4.76 -23.06 -9.20
N GLU A 44 4.28 -24.31 -9.15
CA GLU A 44 3.70 -24.98 -10.31
C GLU A 44 2.42 -24.26 -10.77
N LYS A 45 1.93 -24.62 -11.97
CA LYS A 45 0.80 -23.95 -12.63
C LYS A 45 -0.39 -23.70 -11.68
N TRP A 46 -0.77 -24.68 -10.89
CA TRP A 46 -1.91 -24.57 -9.96
C TRP A 46 -1.68 -23.58 -8.82
N GLY A 47 -0.50 -23.60 -8.20
CA GLY A 47 -0.16 -22.66 -7.12
C GLY A 47 -0.13 -21.21 -7.61
N ASN A 48 0.48 -20.97 -8.77
CA ASN A 48 0.46 -19.68 -9.43
C ASN A 48 -0.98 -19.21 -9.72
N GLU A 49 -1.81 -20.09 -10.30
CA GLU A 49 -3.18 -19.73 -10.67
C GLU A 49 -4.02 -19.39 -9.44
N ILE A 50 -3.95 -20.17 -8.37
CA ILE A 50 -4.71 -19.91 -7.14
C ILE A 50 -4.32 -18.55 -6.53
N ILE A 51 -3.02 -18.28 -6.38
CA ILE A 51 -2.56 -17.01 -5.78
C ILE A 51 -3.02 -15.84 -6.64
N MET A 52 -2.84 -15.91 -7.97
CA MET A 52 -3.24 -14.81 -8.84
C MET A 52 -4.75 -14.63 -8.89
N ARG A 53 -5.55 -15.68 -8.83
CA ARG A 53 -7.01 -15.58 -8.73
C ARG A 53 -7.47 -14.91 -7.45
N LEU A 54 -6.82 -15.18 -6.32
CA LEU A 54 -7.12 -14.46 -5.07
C LEU A 54 -6.80 -12.97 -5.20
N MET A 55 -5.69 -12.62 -5.86
CA MET A 55 -5.36 -11.21 -6.13
C MET A 55 -6.38 -10.56 -7.08
N ASP A 56 -6.85 -11.30 -8.08
CA ASP A 56 -7.88 -10.82 -9.02
C ASP A 56 -9.21 -10.55 -8.30
N ILE A 57 -9.61 -11.44 -7.38
CA ILE A 57 -10.82 -11.24 -6.57
C ILE A 57 -10.73 -9.95 -5.74
N LEU A 58 -9.60 -9.70 -5.08
CA LEU A 58 -9.42 -8.47 -4.32
C LEU A 58 -9.48 -7.21 -5.21
N MET A 59 -8.92 -7.28 -6.41
CA MET A 59 -8.93 -6.16 -7.36
C MET A 59 -10.27 -5.98 -8.10
N ALA A 60 -11.17 -6.94 -8.04
CA ALA A 60 -12.52 -6.81 -8.60
C ALA A 60 -13.38 -5.80 -7.80
N PHE A 61 -13.03 -5.55 -6.55
CA PHE A 61 -13.71 -4.55 -5.74
C PHE A 61 -13.06 -3.16 -5.93
N PRO A 62 -13.86 -2.08 -6.04
CA PRO A 62 -13.31 -0.73 -5.96
C PRO A 62 -12.57 -0.53 -4.64
N GLY A 63 -11.27 -0.15 -4.71
CA GLY A 63 -10.39 -0.11 -3.54
C GLY A 63 -10.95 0.71 -2.37
N ILE A 64 -11.49 1.90 -2.65
CA ILE A 64 -12.10 2.76 -1.62
C ILE A 64 -13.32 2.09 -0.96
N ALA A 65 -14.16 1.41 -1.74
CA ALA A 65 -15.32 0.70 -1.21
C ALA A 65 -14.90 -0.49 -0.33
N LEU A 66 -13.91 -1.28 -0.79
CA LEU A 66 -13.35 -2.37 0.01
C LEU A 66 -12.76 -1.85 1.33
N ALA A 67 -11.96 -0.78 1.27
CA ALA A 67 -11.37 -0.18 2.46
C ALA A 67 -12.44 0.35 3.42
N ALA A 68 -13.47 1.03 2.92
CA ALA A 68 -14.55 1.54 3.76
C ALA A 68 -15.31 0.42 4.49
N VAL A 69 -15.58 -0.72 3.82
CA VAL A 69 -16.20 -1.89 4.45
C VAL A 69 -15.31 -2.50 5.53
N LEU A 70 -14.00 -2.65 5.26
CA LEU A 70 -13.05 -3.17 6.25
C LEU A 70 -12.96 -2.27 7.48
N LEU A 71 -12.87 -0.95 7.27
CA LEU A 71 -12.82 0.01 8.38
C LEU A 71 -14.13 0.09 9.17
N ALA A 72 -15.28 -0.04 8.50
CA ALA A 72 -16.58 -0.12 9.19
C ALA A 72 -16.68 -1.38 10.06
N THR A 73 -16.04 -2.48 9.66
CA THR A 73 -16.10 -3.77 10.37
C THR A 73 -15.10 -3.84 11.52
N PHE A 74 -13.84 -3.41 11.28
CA PHE A 74 -12.72 -3.58 12.21
C PHE A 74 -12.36 -2.31 12.99
N GLY A 75 -13.01 -1.19 12.68
CA GLY A 75 -12.76 0.12 13.30
C GLY A 75 -11.66 0.93 12.60
N ASN A 76 -11.49 2.18 13.06
CA ASN A 76 -10.66 3.19 12.40
C ASN A 76 -9.37 3.49 13.18
N SER A 77 -8.81 2.51 13.90
CA SER A 77 -7.51 2.68 14.54
C SER A 77 -6.39 2.71 13.50
N VAL A 78 -5.31 3.44 13.78
CA VAL A 78 -4.17 3.60 12.85
C VAL A 78 -3.64 2.25 12.34
N PRO A 79 -3.43 1.22 13.18
CA PRO A 79 -3.00 -0.10 12.68
C PRO A 79 -3.99 -0.74 11.72
N VAL A 80 -5.30 -0.60 11.98
CA VAL A 80 -6.35 -1.16 11.10
C VAL A 80 -6.35 -0.42 9.76
N ILE A 81 -6.18 0.90 9.75
CA ILE A 81 -6.06 1.68 8.50
C ILE A 81 -4.84 1.21 7.70
N ILE A 82 -3.68 1.05 8.35
CA ILE A 82 -2.46 0.56 7.70
C ILE A 82 -2.70 -0.81 7.05
N ILE A 83 -3.26 -1.76 7.79
CA ILE A 83 -3.52 -3.11 7.27
C ILE A 83 -4.56 -3.07 6.14
N THR A 84 -5.60 -2.27 6.28
CA THR A 84 -6.64 -2.13 5.25
C THR A 84 -6.06 -1.61 3.94
N ILE A 85 -5.25 -0.55 3.99
CA ILE A 85 -4.58 -0.01 2.81
C ILE A 85 -3.58 -1.04 2.24
N ALA A 86 -2.83 -1.73 3.10
CA ALA A 86 -1.92 -2.78 2.66
C ALA A 86 -2.64 -3.91 1.90
N VAL A 87 -3.82 -4.34 2.37
CA VAL A 87 -4.64 -5.36 1.68
C VAL A 87 -5.04 -4.88 0.28
N VAL A 88 -5.45 -3.62 0.13
CA VAL A 88 -5.83 -3.03 -1.16
C VAL A 88 -4.65 -2.97 -2.13
N TYR A 89 -3.44 -2.67 -1.63
CA TYR A 89 -2.25 -2.50 -2.47
C TYR A 89 -1.46 -3.79 -2.70
N THR A 90 -1.61 -4.80 -1.84
CA THR A 90 -0.92 -6.09 -1.96
C THR A 90 -1.07 -6.76 -3.33
N PRO A 91 -2.26 -6.80 -3.97
CA PRO A 91 -2.41 -7.43 -5.27
C PRO A 91 -1.57 -6.79 -6.38
N GLN A 92 -1.50 -5.46 -6.42
CA GLN A 92 -0.71 -4.74 -7.41
C GLN A 92 0.78 -5.08 -7.25
N LEU A 93 1.27 -5.04 -6.00
CA LEU A 93 2.65 -5.35 -5.70
C LEU A 93 2.99 -6.83 -5.98
N ALA A 94 2.11 -7.75 -5.63
CA ALA A 94 2.29 -9.17 -5.91
C ALA A 94 2.44 -9.43 -7.41
N ARG A 95 1.68 -8.75 -8.26
CA ARG A 95 1.80 -8.85 -9.72
C ARG A 95 3.13 -8.31 -10.23
N VAL A 96 3.57 -7.16 -9.72
CA VAL A 96 4.86 -6.56 -10.09
C VAL A 96 6.02 -7.46 -9.68
N VAL A 97 6.00 -7.96 -8.44
CA VAL A 97 7.03 -8.89 -7.96
C VAL A 97 7.02 -10.17 -8.78
N ARG A 98 5.85 -10.76 -9.02
CA ARG A 98 5.73 -11.97 -9.85
C ARG A 98 6.32 -11.76 -11.25
N ALA A 99 5.99 -10.67 -11.92
CA ALA A 99 6.49 -10.37 -13.26
C ALA A 99 8.03 -10.25 -13.26
N ASN A 100 8.60 -9.54 -12.29
CA ASN A 100 10.05 -9.40 -12.16
C ASN A 100 10.73 -10.74 -11.83
N VAL A 101 10.16 -11.54 -10.93
CA VAL A 101 10.73 -12.86 -10.58
C VAL A 101 10.69 -13.79 -11.79
N VAL A 102 9.59 -13.84 -12.55
CA VAL A 102 9.48 -14.66 -13.77
C VAL A 102 10.53 -14.24 -14.80
N SER A 103 10.71 -12.93 -15.04
CA SER A 103 11.74 -12.43 -15.95
C SER A 103 13.13 -12.88 -15.52
N GLN A 104 13.47 -12.78 -14.24
CA GLN A 104 14.77 -13.19 -13.72
C GLN A 104 14.96 -14.72 -13.73
N TRP A 105 13.86 -15.47 -13.69
CA TRP A 105 13.93 -16.95 -13.65
C TRP A 105 14.40 -17.57 -14.95
N ASP A 106 14.32 -16.85 -16.06
CA ASP A 106 14.75 -17.28 -17.39
C ASP A 106 16.18 -16.82 -17.74
N GLU A 107 16.85 -16.10 -16.84
CA GLU A 107 18.20 -15.61 -17.04
C GLU A 107 19.27 -16.71 -16.95
N ASP A 108 20.39 -16.52 -17.65
CA ASP A 108 21.47 -17.53 -17.76
C ASP A 108 22.12 -17.85 -16.42
N TYR A 109 22.24 -16.87 -15.51
CA TYR A 109 22.79 -17.13 -14.18
C TYR A 109 21.91 -18.10 -13.35
N VAL A 110 20.57 -18.04 -13.52
CA VAL A 110 19.66 -18.98 -12.87
C VAL A 110 19.80 -20.39 -13.46
N ARG A 111 19.98 -20.47 -14.79
CA ARG A 111 20.24 -21.76 -15.47
C ARG A 111 21.55 -22.38 -15.02
N ALA A 112 22.63 -21.57 -14.90
CA ALA A 112 23.90 -22.03 -14.40
C ALA A 112 23.81 -22.58 -12.96
N GLU A 113 23.13 -21.86 -12.07
CA GLU A 113 22.90 -22.30 -10.68
C GLU A 113 22.10 -23.62 -10.60
N ARG A 114 21.14 -23.83 -11.50
CA ARG A 114 20.42 -25.12 -11.57
C ARG A 114 21.33 -26.27 -12.01
N VAL A 115 22.22 -26.04 -12.95
CA VAL A 115 23.17 -27.07 -13.44
C VAL A 115 24.13 -27.55 -12.34
N ILE A 116 24.56 -26.66 -11.45
CA ILE A 116 25.40 -27.01 -10.30
C ILE A 116 24.63 -27.53 -9.10
N GLY A 117 23.28 -27.71 -9.24
CA GLY A 117 22.44 -28.35 -8.20
C GLY A 117 21.84 -27.40 -7.19
N GLY A 118 21.80 -26.10 -7.45
CA GLY A 118 21.15 -25.11 -6.58
C GLY A 118 19.64 -25.39 -6.40
N SER A 119 19.17 -25.39 -5.16
CA SER A 119 17.75 -25.56 -4.88
C SER A 119 16.93 -24.32 -5.31
N ARG A 120 15.66 -24.52 -5.66
CA ARG A 120 14.74 -23.43 -6.08
C ARG A 120 14.70 -22.27 -5.07
N THR A 121 14.56 -22.58 -3.80
CA THR A 121 14.50 -21.59 -2.72
C THR A 121 15.82 -20.85 -2.55
N TYR A 122 16.95 -21.54 -2.67
CA TYR A 122 18.25 -20.92 -2.59
C TYR A 122 18.47 -19.92 -3.73
N ILE A 123 18.18 -20.33 -4.97
CA ILE A 123 18.28 -19.46 -6.15
C ILE A 123 17.37 -18.23 -6.00
N LEU A 124 16.12 -18.44 -5.56
CA LEU A 124 15.17 -17.35 -5.34
C LEU A 124 15.72 -16.33 -4.32
N LEU A 125 16.06 -16.77 -3.13
CA LEU A 125 16.43 -15.86 -2.02
C LEU A 125 17.80 -15.22 -2.21
N LYS A 126 18.78 -15.95 -2.75
CA LYS A 126 20.15 -15.46 -2.86
C LYS A 126 20.40 -14.64 -4.11
N HIS A 127 19.77 -14.97 -5.22
CA HIS A 127 20.05 -14.36 -6.52
C HIS A 127 18.87 -13.54 -7.05
N VAL A 128 17.70 -14.15 -7.21
CA VAL A 128 16.56 -13.52 -7.88
C VAL A 128 16.00 -12.36 -7.05
N VAL A 129 15.76 -12.53 -5.75
CA VAL A 129 15.25 -11.47 -4.87
C VAL A 129 16.16 -10.24 -4.88
N ARG A 130 17.48 -10.44 -4.89
CA ARG A 130 18.44 -9.34 -4.93
C ARG A 130 18.34 -8.54 -6.23
N ASN A 131 18.16 -9.21 -7.36
CA ASN A 131 18.08 -8.56 -8.67
C ASN A 131 16.69 -7.93 -8.91
N THR A 132 15.64 -8.46 -8.29
CA THR A 132 14.28 -7.90 -8.37
C THR A 132 14.03 -6.78 -7.36
N ALA A 133 14.88 -6.59 -6.36
CA ALA A 133 14.67 -5.61 -5.31
C ALA A 133 14.60 -4.17 -5.85
N ALA A 134 15.49 -3.79 -6.77
CA ALA A 134 15.54 -2.43 -7.30
C ALA A 134 14.22 -2.03 -8.01
N PRO A 135 13.72 -2.74 -9.03
CA PRO A 135 12.45 -2.38 -9.67
C PRO A 135 11.24 -2.43 -8.72
N VAL A 136 11.23 -3.36 -7.76
CA VAL A 136 10.15 -3.43 -6.75
C VAL A 136 10.19 -2.23 -5.82
N LEU A 137 11.36 -1.79 -5.35
CA LEU A 137 11.50 -0.61 -4.51
C LEU A 137 11.13 0.67 -5.25
N VAL A 138 11.52 0.82 -6.52
CA VAL A 138 11.09 1.96 -7.34
C VAL A 138 9.58 2.02 -7.46
N PHE A 139 8.92 0.89 -7.74
CA PHE A 139 7.46 0.83 -7.77
C PHE A 139 6.84 1.16 -6.40
N ALA A 140 7.42 0.67 -5.32
CA ALA A 140 6.95 0.94 -3.97
C ALA A 140 7.03 2.44 -3.59
N THR A 141 8.02 3.18 -4.07
CA THR A 141 8.09 4.64 -3.82
C THR A 141 6.92 5.40 -4.42
N VAL A 142 6.46 5.00 -5.62
CA VAL A 142 5.26 5.57 -6.23
C VAL A 142 4.01 5.19 -5.43
N MET A 143 3.94 3.93 -4.98
CA MET A 143 2.82 3.47 -4.15
C MET A 143 2.71 4.21 -2.81
N VAL A 144 3.81 4.72 -2.23
CA VAL A 144 3.73 5.53 -1.00
C VAL A 144 2.94 6.80 -1.24
N ALA A 145 3.19 7.50 -2.36
CA ALA A 145 2.43 8.70 -2.70
C ALA A 145 0.93 8.38 -2.89
N ASP A 146 0.63 7.32 -3.63
CA ASP A 146 -0.74 6.86 -3.84
C ASP A 146 -1.42 6.46 -2.52
N ALA A 147 -0.73 5.77 -1.60
CA ALA A 147 -1.25 5.36 -0.31
C ALA A 147 -1.60 6.56 0.60
N ILE A 148 -0.80 7.62 0.56
CA ILE A 148 -1.08 8.86 1.30
C ILE A 148 -2.35 9.53 0.75
N VAL A 149 -2.48 9.63 -0.58
CA VAL A 149 -3.68 10.19 -1.22
C VAL A 149 -4.91 9.32 -0.93
N PHE A 150 -4.73 8.00 -0.92
CA PHE A 150 -5.79 7.05 -0.61
C PHE A 150 -6.27 7.19 0.85
N GLU A 151 -5.33 7.29 1.82
CA GLU A 151 -5.65 7.57 3.23
C GLU A 151 -6.42 8.90 3.36
N ALA A 152 -5.93 9.96 2.71
CA ALA A 152 -6.60 11.25 2.72
C ALA A 152 -8.03 11.16 2.16
N SER A 153 -8.25 10.37 1.12
CA SER A 153 -9.57 10.12 0.53
C SER A 153 -10.50 9.38 1.50
N LEU A 154 -9.98 8.36 2.21
CA LEU A 154 -10.75 7.65 3.24
C LEU A 154 -11.10 8.56 4.41
N SER A 155 -10.17 9.35 4.89
CA SER A 155 -10.37 10.34 5.96
C SER A 155 -11.39 11.41 5.54
N PHE A 156 -11.33 11.88 4.29
CA PHE A 156 -12.29 12.83 3.73
C PHE A 156 -13.72 12.28 3.70
N LEU A 157 -13.86 10.97 3.44
CA LEU A 157 -15.16 10.27 3.48
C LEU A 157 -15.62 9.92 4.92
N GLY A 158 -14.82 10.27 5.94
CA GLY A 158 -15.12 9.98 7.34
C GLY A 158 -14.74 8.58 7.81
N ALA A 159 -14.11 7.78 6.95
CA ALA A 159 -13.65 6.42 7.26
C ALA A 159 -12.17 6.34 7.70
N GLY A 160 -11.45 7.46 7.75
CA GLY A 160 -10.04 7.50 8.12
C GLY A 160 -9.77 7.73 9.60
N VAL A 161 -8.63 8.37 9.88
CA VAL A 161 -8.18 8.70 11.24
C VAL A 161 -9.21 9.56 11.95
N GLN A 162 -9.56 9.19 13.20
CA GLN A 162 -10.55 9.94 13.96
C GLN A 162 -9.91 11.04 14.82
N PRO A 163 -10.60 12.17 15.02
CA PRO A 163 -10.17 13.17 16.00
C PRO A 163 -9.94 12.54 17.39
N PRO A 164 -8.97 13.04 18.19
CA PRO A 164 -8.26 14.34 18.05
C PRO A 164 -7.02 14.31 17.19
N HIS A 165 -6.60 13.14 16.66
CA HIS A 165 -5.38 13.01 15.89
C HIS A 165 -5.51 13.71 14.53
N PRO A 166 -4.62 14.68 14.21
CA PRO A 166 -4.65 15.32 12.91
C PRO A 166 -4.11 14.39 11.84
N SER A 167 -4.75 14.37 10.66
CA SER A 167 -4.22 13.85 9.40
C SER A 167 -4.55 14.84 8.28
N TRP A 168 -3.86 14.80 7.18
CA TRP A 168 -4.14 15.68 6.04
C TRP A 168 -5.58 15.48 5.53
N GLY A 169 -6.07 14.24 5.50
CA GLY A 169 -7.43 13.94 5.10
C GLY A 169 -8.49 14.55 6.03
N ASN A 170 -8.25 14.52 7.35
CA ASN A 170 -9.15 15.16 8.32
C ASN A 170 -9.18 16.68 8.17
N ILE A 171 -8.02 17.29 7.94
CA ILE A 171 -7.93 18.75 7.74
C ILE A 171 -8.75 19.13 6.51
N LEU A 172 -8.62 18.38 5.41
CA LEU A 172 -9.41 18.58 4.19
C LEU A 172 -10.90 18.37 4.42
N SER A 173 -11.29 17.34 5.17
CA SER A 173 -12.69 17.05 5.50
C SER A 173 -13.33 18.16 6.36
N GLU A 174 -12.63 18.63 7.39
CA GLU A 174 -13.07 19.78 8.19
C GLU A 174 -13.15 21.05 7.34
N GLY A 175 -12.18 21.26 6.45
CA GLY A 175 -12.12 22.40 5.54
C GLY A 175 -13.29 22.47 4.56
N ARG A 176 -13.79 21.31 4.08
CA ARG A 176 -14.93 21.24 3.17
C ARG A 176 -16.14 22.06 3.64
N ASN A 177 -16.44 21.98 4.92
CA ASN A 177 -17.57 22.68 5.52
C ASN A 177 -17.33 24.21 5.63
N ILE A 178 -16.10 24.66 5.46
CA ILE A 178 -15.70 26.07 5.57
C ILE A 178 -15.68 26.74 4.19
N VAL A 179 -15.42 25.98 3.12
CA VAL A 179 -15.34 26.54 1.74
C VAL A 179 -16.57 27.30 1.33
N LEU A 180 -17.75 26.83 1.74
CA LEU A 180 -19.03 27.45 1.34
C LEU A 180 -19.37 28.71 2.16
N ASN A 181 -18.87 28.86 3.39
CA ASN A 181 -19.31 29.90 4.32
C ASN A 181 -18.19 30.51 5.19
N GLY A 182 -16.92 30.30 4.86
CA GLY A 182 -15.80 30.71 5.73
C GLY A 182 -14.52 31.09 4.98
N PRO A 183 -13.44 31.34 5.73
CA PRO A 183 -12.18 31.72 5.16
C PRO A 183 -11.58 30.58 4.31
N TRP A 184 -11.46 30.80 3.02
CA TRP A 184 -11.01 29.83 2.02
C TRP A 184 -9.60 29.27 2.28
N TRP A 185 -8.74 30.01 3.00
CA TRP A 185 -7.38 29.57 3.32
C TRP A 185 -7.32 28.34 4.24
N ALA A 186 -8.38 28.02 4.94
CA ALA A 186 -8.45 26.80 5.78
C ALA A 186 -8.50 25.49 4.95
N THR A 187 -8.61 25.60 3.62
CA THR A 187 -8.72 24.46 2.69
C THR A 187 -7.64 24.42 1.63
N THR A 188 -6.81 25.45 1.56
CA THR A 188 -5.76 25.59 0.54
C THR A 188 -4.39 25.08 0.96
N PHE A 189 -4.27 24.60 2.17
CA PHE A 189 -3.05 24.01 2.72
C PHE A 189 -3.26 22.51 2.99
#